data_9981088ccbfca157a9e0af3569c00060
#
_entry.id   9981088ccbfca157a9e0af3569c00060
#
_cell.length_a   1.000
_cell.length_b   1.000
_cell.length_c   1.000
_cell.angle_alpha   90.00
_cell.angle_beta   90.00
_cell.angle_gamma   90.00
#
_symmetry.space_group_name_H-M   'P 1'
#
loop_
_entity.id
_entity.type
_entity.pdbx_description
1 polymer ?
#
loop_
_entity_poly.entity_id
_entity_poly.type
_entity_poly.pdbx_seq_one_letter_code
_entity_poly.pdbx_strand_id
1 'polypeptide(L)'
;MLQPVATDGLFAAADSGTATPQQSDNGTNNHADNTAYVGEHVMASTTAKSHGKAARIAIITIFAVLLAALIAYFFVGRWYFQDKAAPGVHLGNVSVMGQTREELANTVKQQLNNTTVTFTAEGNSVKASLKDLGVTVDTDKTVDALLNAKTGDVAKLNIFDQPHIALTATTDKETAEQFVTAGLVDEADRAQIATVVYNKSTKQFDYTAGQDGKGPDTNVVNAAVKEAVATPGENATVPVKLQTAKNPIDDASAQQTQFDANARLGLKLTVDNGVNKRRHHPGRYHCLIPQAHGE
;
A
#
# COMPACT_ATOMS: atom_id res chain seq x y z
N MET A 1 34.61 0.54 26.79
CA MET A 1 35.07 -0.78 27.25
C MET A 1 33.85 -1.61 27.57
N LEU A 2 33.53 -2.55 26.66
CA LEU A 2 32.84 -3.81 26.91
C LEU A 2 32.63 -4.46 25.55
N GLN A 3 33.14 -5.65 25.41
CA GLN A 3 33.32 -6.43 24.19
C GLN A 3 32.03 -7.11 23.72
N PRO A 4 31.95 -7.50 22.42
CA PRO A 4 30.84 -8.31 21.89
C PRO A 4 31.05 -9.80 22.19
N VAL A 5 29.96 -10.48 22.51
CA VAL A 5 29.87 -11.94 22.65
C VAL A 5 29.63 -12.57 21.30
N ALA A 6 30.57 -13.42 20.86
CA ALA A 6 30.43 -14.31 19.74
C ALA A 6 29.71 -15.59 20.19
N THR A 7 28.73 -16.06 19.43
CA THR A 7 28.19 -17.42 19.53
C THR A 7 28.44 -18.16 18.22
N ASP A 8 29.36 -19.15 18.32
CA ASP A 8 29.61 -20.17 17.33
C ASP A 8 28.36 -21.04 17.12
N GLY A 9 28.00 -21.25 15.89
CA GLY A 9 26.93 -22.16 15.44
C GLY A 9 27.46 -23.17 14.45
N LEU A 10 27.55 -24.35 14.90
CA LEU A 10 28.01 -25.64 14.39
C LEU A 10 27.46 -25.98 13.00
N PHE A 11 28.33 -26.10 11.99
CA PHE A 11 28.04 -26.74 10.71
C PHE A 11 28.34 -28.23 10.79
N ALA A 12 27.32 -29.07 10.60
CA ALA A 12 27.46 -30.50 10.33
C ALA A 12 27.55 -30.74 8.82
N ALA A 13 28.71 -31.16 8.35
CA ALA A 13 28.93 -31.63 6.98
C ALA A 13 28.45 -33.07 6.85
N ALA A 14 27.60 -33.34 5.87
CA ALA A 14 27.25 -34.70 5.45
C ALA A 14 28.17 -35.12 4.29
N ASP A 15 28.89 -36.20 4.54
CA ASP A 15 29.88 -36.88 3.71
C ASP A 15 29.21 -37.60 2.53
N SER A 16 29.73 -37.37 1.31
CA SER A 16 29.33 -38.06 0.09
C SER A 16 30.26 -39.23 -0.17
N GLY A 17 29.86 -40.45 0.20
CA GLY A 17 30.55 -41.68 -0.08
C GLY A 17 30.46 -42.10 -1.54
N THR A 18 31.57 -41.99 -2.24
CA THR A 18 31.85 -42.59 -3.57
C THR A 18 32.18 -44.05 -3.40
N ALA A 19 31.41 -44.97 -3.92
CA ALA A 19 31.74 -46.40 -4.01
C ALA A 19 32.09 -46.77 -5.45
N THR A 20 33.35 -47.10 -5.66
CA THR A 20 33.91 -47.72 -6.86
C THR A 20 33.71 -49.24 -6.78
N PRO A 21 33.30 -49.96 -7.83
CA PRO A 21 33.33 -51.42 -7.81
C PRO A 21 34.66 -51.93 -8.31
N GLN A 22 35.23 -52.76 -7.49
CA GLN A 22 36.45 -53.52 -7.71
C GLN A 22 36.22 -54.70 -8.68
N GLN A 23 37.12 -54.79 -9.66
CA GLN A 23 37.28 -55.89 -10.58
C GLN A 23 37.99 -57.04 -9.84
N SER A 24 37.51 -58.28 -9.99
CA SER A 24 38.22 -59.48 -9.57
C SER A 24 38.25 -60.51 -10.69
N ASP A 25 39.45 -60.69 -11.22
CA ASP A 25 39.84 -61.81 -12.08
C ASP A 25 39.92 -63.09 -11.27
N ASN A 26 39.63 -64.19 -11.90
CA ASN A 26 40.27 -65.52 -11.93
C ASN A 26 39.24 -66.59 -12.24
N GLY A 27 39.35 -67.44 -13.16
CA GLY A 27 40.46 -68.19 -13.69
C GLY A 27 39.99 -69.59 -13.94
N THR A 28 40.21 -70.02 -15.15
CA THR A 28 40.60 -71.41 -15.57
C THR A 28 39.64 -72.61 -15.34
N ASN A 29 39.35 -73.20 -16.41
CA ASN A 29 39.65 -74.61 -16.88
C ASN A 29 38.47 -75.47 -17.34
N ASN A 30 38.53 -75.77 -18.64
CA ASN A 30 38.41 -77.07 -19.29
C ASN A 30 37.24 -78.03 -18.97
N HIS A 31 36.44 -78.40 -19.93
CA HIS A 31 36.58 -79.66 -20.63
C HIS A 31 35.57 -79.74 -21.80
N ALA A 32 36.09 -80.34 -22.89
CA ALA A 32 35.32 -80.62 -24.08
C ALA A 32 34.24 -81.68 -23.79
N ASP A 33 33.13 -81.57 -24.44
CA ASP A 33 32.56 -82.73 -25.09
C ASP A 33 31.62 -82.31 -26.26
N ASN A 34 31.73 -83.13 -27.27
CA ASN A 34 31.34 -83.00 -28.64
C ASN A 34 30.00 -83.69 -28.81
N THR A 35 28.91 -82.98 -29.15
CA THR A 35 27.80 -83.59 -29.86
C THR A 35 27.16 -82.62 -30.79
N ALA A 36 27.27 -82.89 -32.06
CA ALA A 36 26.62 -82.21 -33.15
C ALA A 36 25.10 -82.34 -33.05
N TYR A 37 24.38 -81.22 -33.04
CA TYR A 37 23.01 -81.20 -33.39
C TYR A 37 22.77 -80.09 -34.46
N VAL A 38 22.38 -80.60 -35.64
CA VAL A 38 21.90 -79.82 -36.74
C VAL A 38 20.56 -79.26 -36.32
N GLY A 39 20.45 -77.97 -36.12
CA GLY A 39 19.26 -77.20 -35.77
C GLY A 39 19.19 -76.01 -36.69
N GLU A 40 18.19 -76.04 -37.48
CA GLU A 40 17.64 -75.15 -38.48
C GLU A 40 17.82 -73.67 -38.14
N HIS A 41 18.54 -72.95 -38.98
CA HIS A 41 18.59 -71.46 -38.91
C HIS A 41 17.22 -70.90 -39.29
N VAL A 42 16.37 -70.68 -38.32
CA VAL A 42 15.26 -69.73 -38.45
C VAL A 42 15.81 -68.34 -38.31
N MET A 43 16.10 -67.72 -39.45
CA MET A 43 16.33 -66.27 -39.49
C MET A 43 15.06 -65.53 -39.06
N ALA A 44 14.97 -65.19 -37.78
CA ALA A 44 14.00 -64.21 -37.35
C ALA A 44 14.44 -62.86 -37.92
N SER A 45 13.86 -62.49 -39.07
CA SER A 45 13.95 -61.14 -39.58
C SER A 45 13.26 -60.21 -38.59
N THR A 46 13.98 -59.61 -37.67
CA THR A 46 13.54 -58.47 -36.92
C THR A 46 13.33 -57.33 -37.89
N THR A 47 12.11 -57.23 -38.41
CA THR A 47 11.67 -56.00 -39.06
C THR A 47 11.75 -54.87 -38.05
N ALA A 48 12.83 -54.10 -38.08
CA ALA A 48 12.97 -52.85 -37.38
C ALA A 48 11.89 -51.90 -37.94
N LYS A 49 10.73 -51.93 -37.28
CA LYS A 49 9.62 -51.06 -37.57
C LYS A 49 10.09 -49.64 -37.39
N SER A 50 10.25 -48.88 -38.46
CA SER A 50 10.74 -47.51 -38.47
C SER A 50 9.75 -46.61 -37.69
N HIS A 51 9.91 -46.57 -36.36
CA HIS A 51 9.14 -45.71 -35.46
C HIS A 51 9.47 -44.22 -35.65
N GLY A 52 10.51 -43.91 -36.43
CA GLY A 52 10.97 -42.50 -36.59
C GLY A 52 9.99 -41.59 -37.34
N LYS A 53 9.19 -42.12 -38.28
CA LYS A 53 8.22 -41.28 -39.02
C LYS A 53 6.97 -41.05 -38.18
N ALA A 54 6.44 -42.08 -37.51
CA ALA A 54 5.26 -41.96 -36.66
C ALA A 54 5.54 -41.07 -35.43
N ALA A 55 6.71 -41.20 -34.81
CA ALA A 55 7.13 -40.35 -33.69
C ALA A 55 7.27 -38.85 -34.12
N ARG A 56 7.86 -38.61 -35.30
CA ARG A 56 7.96 -37.20 -35.82
C ARG A 56 6.59 -36.62 -36.13
N ILE A 57 5.67 -37.38 -36.70
CA ILE A 57 4.30 -36.92 -36.95
C ILE A 57 3.59 -36.64 -35.64
N ALA A 58 3.70 -37.50 -34.64
CA ALA A 58 3.12 -37.29 -33.31
C ALA A 58 3.65 -36.01 -32.65
N ILE A 59 4.97 -35.75 -32.69
CA ILE A 59 5.58 -34.55 -32.16
C ILE A 59 5.05 -33.30 -32.89
N ILE A 60 5.00 -33.34 -34.23
CA ILE A 60 4.49 -32.20 -35.03
C ILE A 60 3.02 -31.93 -34.70
N THR A 61 2.21 -32.98 -34.53
CA THR A 61 0.78 -32.85 -34.18
C THR A 61 0.63 -32.22 -32.78
N ILE A 62 1.42 -32.65 -31.81
CA ILE A 62 1.41 -32.06 -30.46
C ILE A 62 1.78 -30.59 -30.53
N PHE A 63 2.87 -30.22 -31.25
CA PHE A 63 3.26 -28.82 -31.44
C PHE A 63 2.16 -28.00 -32.15
N ALA A 64 1.51 -28.54 -33.16
CA ALA A 64 0.43 -27.87 -33.87
C ALA A 64 -0.78 -27.63 -32.94
N VAL A 65 -1.14 -28.61 -32.11
CA VAL A 65 -2.24 -28.48 -31.12
C VAL A 65 -1.85 -27.42 -30.05
N LEU A 66 -0.61 -27.44 -29.53
CA LEU A 66 -0.15 -26.44 -28.57
C LEU A 66 -0.14 -25.04 -29.17
N LEU A 67 0.32 -24.90 -30.42
CA LEU A 67 0.30 -23.63 -31.14
C LEU A 67 -1.13 -23.12 -31.36
N ALA A 68 -2.03 -24.00 -31.79
CA ALA A 68 -3.44 -23.66 -31.94
C ALA A 68 -4.07 -23.24 -30.59
N ALA A 69 -3.75 -23.93 -29.51
CA ALA A 69 -4.19 -23.58 -28.16
C ALA A 69 -3.66 -22.21 -27.72
N LEU A 70 -2.38 -21.90 -28.00
CA LEU A 70 -1.80 -20.58 -27.73
C LEU A 70 -2.46 -19.47 -28.53
N ILE A 71 -2.73 -19.71 -29.80
CA ILE A 71 -3.45 -18.74 -30.67
C ILE A 71 -4.88 -18.54 -30.14
N ALA A 72 -5.58 -19.60 -29.82
CA ALA A 72 -6.93 -19.51 -29.23
C ALA A 72 -6.92 -18.76 -27.89
N TYR A 73 -5.95 -19.04 -27.00
CA TYR A 73 -5.76 -18.33 -25.75
C TYR A 73 -5.54 -16.83 -25.98
N PHE A 74 -4.70 -16.47 -26.97
CA PHE A 74 -4.42 -15.07 -27.29
C PHE A 74 -5.69 -14.35 -27.78
N PHE A 75 -6.42 -14.92 -28.72
CA PHE A 75 -7.63 -14.27 -29.27
C PHE A 75 -8.79 -14.22 -28.27
N VAL A 76 -9.05 -15.31 -27.56
CA VAL A 76 -10.10 -15.37 -26.53
C VAL A 76 -9.74 -14.48 -25.35
N GLY A 77 -8.49 -14.54 -24.89
CA GLY A 77 -8.01 -13.71 -23.79
C GLY A 77 -8.09 -12.22 -24.12
N ARG A 78 -7.65 -11.82 -25.34
CA ARG A 78 -7.77 -10.45 -25.79
C ARG A 78 -9.21 -9.93 -25.77
N TRP A 79 -10.14 -10.72 -26.29
CA TRP A 79 -11.57 -10.37 -26.29
C TRP A 79 -12.15 -10.33 -24.88
N TYR A 80 -11.81 -11.29 -24.01
CA TYR A 80 -12.33 -11.39 -22.65
C TYR A 80 -11.85 -10.25 -21.74
N PHE A 81 -10.58 -9.84 -21.84
CA PHE A 81 -9.98 -8.80 -21.00
C PHE A 81 -10.00 -7.39 -21.63
N GLN A 82 -10.82 -7.19 -22.67
CA GLN A 82 -10.90 -5.89 -23.35
C GLN A 82 -11.35 -4.78 -22.38
N ASP A 83 -12.42 -5.06 -21.59
CA ASP A 83 -13.04 -4.12 -20.65
C ASP A 83 -12.94 -4.59 -19.18
N LYS A 84 -11.98 -5.45 -18.89
CA LYS A 84 -11.77 -6.05 -17.57
C LYS A 84 -10.33 -5.92 -17.14
N ALA A 85 -10.12 -5.98 -15.81
CA ALA A 85 -8.78 -6.01 -15.25
C ALA A 85 -7.99 -7.21 -15.78
N ALA A 86 -6.77 -6.95 -16.22
CA ALA A 86 -5.90 -7.96 -16.82
C ALA A 86 -5.41 -8.99 -15.77
N PRO A 87 -5.01 -10.21 -16.21
CA PRO A 87 -4.41 -11.20 -15.33
C PRO A 87 -3.18 -10.63 -14.59
N GLY A 88 -3.06 -10.95 -13.31
CA GLY A 88 -1.94 -10.53 -12.46
C GLY A 88 -2.05 -9.10 -11.92
N VAL A 89 -3.10 -8.34 -12.24
CA VAL A 89 -3.33 -7.01 -11.65
C VAL A 89 -3.85 -7.16 -10.23
N HIS A 90 -3.28 -6.40 -9.30
CA HIS A 90 -3.65 -6.36 -7.89
C HIS A 90 -3.98 -4.93 -7.44
N LEU A 91 -4.99 -4.81 -6.60
CA LEU A 91 -5.24 -3.64 -5.79
C LEU A 91 -4.57 -3.86 -4.42
N GLY A 92 -3.45 -3.20 -4.16
CA GLY A 92 -2.60 -3.59 -3.05
C GLY A 92 -2.19 -5.07 -3.19
N ASN A 93 -2.61 -5.91 -2.26
CA ASN A 93 -2.35 -7.35 -2.27
C ASN A 93 -3.54 -8.20 -2.75
N VAL A 94 -4.64 -7.58 -3.15
CA VAL A 94 -5.86 -8.28 -3.58
C VAL A 94 -5.90 -8.41 -5.10
N SER A 95 -5.98 -9.64 -5.61
CA SER A 95 -6.12 -9.88 -7.05
C SER A 95 -7.49 -9.42 -7.55
N VAL A 96 -7.47 -8.65 -8.63
CA VAL A 96 -8.68 -8.10 -9.26
C VAL A 96 -8.88 -8.62 -10.69
N MET A 97 -8.18 -9.69 -11.07
CA MET A 97 -8.23 -10.27 -12.39
C MET A 97 -9.66 -10.54 -12.86
N GLY A 98 -9.99 -10.13 -14.08
CA GLY A 98 -11.26 -10.38 -14.72
C GLY A 98 -12.43 -9.54 -14.23
N GLN A 99 -12.22 -8.65 -13.26
CA GLN A 99 -13.27 -7.76 -12.78
C GLN A 99 -13.57 -6.66 -13.79
N THR A 100 -14.85 -6.36 -13.95
CA THR A 100 -15.38 -5.24 -14.73
C THR A 100 -15.18 -3.92 -13.97
N ARG A 101 -15.40 -2.80 -14.61
CA ARG A 101 -15.34 -1.46 -13.98
C ARG A 101 -16.21 -1.36 -12.72
N GLU A 102 -17.43 -1.88 -12.78
CA GLU A 102 -18.36 -1.83 -11.65
C GLU A 102 -17.91 -2.72 -10.48
N GLU A 103 -17.45 -3.95 -10.77
CA GLU A 103 -16.90 -4.87 -9.78
C GLU A 103 -15.64 -4.28 -9.13
N LEU A 104 -14.76 -3.64 -9.92
CA LEU A 104 -13.57 -2.94 -9.43
C LEU A 104 -13.96 -1.79 -8.49
N ALA A 105 -14.95 -0.97 -8.85
CA ALA A 105 -15.41 0.10 -7.99
C ALA A 105 -15.94 -0.41 -6.64
N ASN A 106 -16.65 -1.55 -6.66
CA ASN A 106 -17.12 -2.21 -5.44
C ASN A 106 -15.95 -2.79 -4.63
N THR A 107 -14.98 -3.42 -5.28
CA THR A 107 -13.77 -3.94 -4.64
C THR A 107 -12.96 -2.80 -4.00
N VAL A 108 -12.75 -1.68 -4.69
CA VAL A 108 -12.06 -0.49 -4.14
C VAL A 108 -12.77 0.01 -2.87
N LYS A 109 -14.10 0.16 -2.91
CA LYS A 109 -14.89 0.58 -1.74
C LYS A 109 -14.80 -0.42 -0.59
N GLN A 110 -14.83 -1.70 -0.89
CA GLN A 110 -14.71 -2.76 0.11
C GLN A 110 -13.32 -2.74 0.76
N GLN A 111 -12.25 -2.66 -0.03
CA GLN A 111 -10.89 -2.60 0.50
C GLN A 111 -10.66 -1.32 1.31
N LEU A 112 -11.18 -0.19 0.86
CA LEU A 112 -11.15 1.08 1.61
C LEU A 112 -11.79 0.93 3.00
N ASN A 113 -12.96 0.31 3.09
CA ASN A 113 -13.66 0.11 4.36
C ASN A 113 -12.96 -0.90 5.28
N ASN A 114 -12.25 -1.86 4.71
CA ASN A 114 -11.53 -2.89 5.45
C ASN A 114 -10.14 -2.44 5.91
N THR A 115 -9.62 -1.34 5.36
CA THR A 115 -8.30 -0.81 5.72
C THR A 115 -8.36 -0.07 7.04
N THR A 116 -7.57 -0.50 8.01
CA THR A 116 -7.44 0.20 9.29
C THR A 116 -6.00 0.24 9.75
N VAL A 117 -5.63 1.33 10.42
CA VAL A 117 -4.33 1.49 11.06
C VAL A 117 -4.53 1.67 12.56
N THR A 118 -3.87 0.86 13.35
CA THR A 118 -3.86 0.99 14.82
C THR A 118 -2.54 1.64 15.23
N PHE A 119 -2.59 2.83 15.77
CA PHE A 119 -1.41 3.50 16.34
C PHE A 119 -1.32 3.19 17.83
N THR A 120 -0.10 2.96 18.33
CA THR A 120 0.15 2.64 19.74
C THR A 120 1.27 3.51 20.30
N ALA A 121 1.06 4.08 21.49
CA ALA A 121 2.08 4.88 22.20
C ALA A 121 1.85 4.82 23.71
N GLU A 122 2.90 4.60 24.49
CA GLU A 122 2.89 4.68 25.97
C GLU A 122 1.75 3.93 26.68
N GLY A 123 1.28 2.81 26.07
CA GLY A 123 0.17 2.00 26.60
C GLY A 123 -1.21 2.37 26.05
N ASN A 124 -1.33 3.51 25.36
CA ASN A 124 -2.55 3.92 24.65
C ASN A 124 -2.57 3.36 23.22
N SER A 125 -3.77 3.16 22.69
CA SER A 125 -3.94 2.74 21.30
C SER A 125 -5.16 3.40 20.68
N VAL A 126 -5.04 3.78 19.41
CA VAL A 126 -6.15 4.31 18.62
C VAL A 126 -6.22 3.60 17.28
N LYS A 127 -7.41 3.10 16.94
CA LYS A 127 -7.69 2.48 15.65
C LYS A 127 -8.37 3.52 14.75
N ALA A 128 -7.79 3.71 13.58
CA ALA A 128 -8.26 4.68 12.58
C ALA A 128 -8.60 3.99 11.27
N SER A 129 -9.67 4.40 10.63
CA SER A 129 -9.93 4.13 9.21
C SER A 129 -9.18 5.13 8.35
N LEU A 130 -9.04 4.87 7.05
CA LEU A 130 -8.44 5.84 6.12
C LEU A 130 -9.19 7.19 6.12
N LYS A 131 -10.50 7.16 6.31
CA LYS A 131 -11.32 8.37 6.40
C LYS A 131 -10.98 9.21 7.64
N ASP A 132 -10.80 8.56 8.80
CA ASP A 132 -10.41 9.23 10.05
C ASP A 132 -9.02 9.88 9.94
N LEU A 133 -8.17 9.32 9.07
CA LEU A 133 -6.84 9.83 8.74
C LEU A 133 -6.85 10.87 7.61
N GLY A 134 -8.01 11.45 7.28
CA GLY A 134 -8.11 12.50 6.26
C GLY A 134 -7.82 12.03 4.83
N VAL A 135 -7.91 10.71 4.56
CA VAL A 135 -7.68 10.17 3.21
C VAL A 135 -8.96 10.24 2.40
N THR A 136 -8.90 10.93 1.28
CA THR A 136 -9.98 10.98 0.28
C THR A 136 -9.55 10.20 -0.97
N VAL A 137 -10.24 9.10 -1.26
CA VAL A 137 -9.94 8.21 -2.39
C VAL A 137 -10.77 8.59 -3.61
N ASP A 138 -10.09 8.74 -4.75
CA ASP A 138 -10.70 8.87 -6.07
C ASP A 138 -10.93 7.46 -6.65
N THR A 139 -12.12 6.94 -6.45
CA THR A 139 -12.50 5.58 -6.89
C THR A 139 -12.38 5.44 -8.40
N ASP A 140 -12.80 6.45 -9.17
CA ASP A 140 -12.80 6.36 -10.64
C ASP A 140 -11.37 6.32 -11.19
N LYS A 141 -10.48 7.17 -10.69
CA LYS A 141 -9.06 7.14 -11.08
C LYS A 141 -8.37 5.85 -10.65
N THR A 142 -8.73 5.31 -9.47
CA THR A 142 -8.19 4.01 -9.03
C THR A 142 -8.63 2.90 -9.98
N VAL A 143 -9.91 2.86 -10.35
CA VAL A 143 -10.45 1.89 -11.30
C VAL A 143 -9.81 2.04 -12.69
N ASP A 144 -9.61 3.28 -13.17
CA ASP A 144 -8.92 3.54 -14.42
C ASP A 144 -7.46 3.05 -14.37
N ALA A 145 -6.77 3.26 -13.26
CA ALA A 145 -5.41 2.76 -13.06
C ALA A 145 -5.35 1.23 -13.08
N LEU A 146 -6.32 0.55 -12.46
CA LEU A 146 -6.43 -0.92 -12.47
C LEU A 146 -6.70 -1.47 -13.87
N LEU A 147 -7.63 -0.89 -14.62
CA LEU A 147 -7.95 -1.31 -15.99
C LEU A 147 -6.80 -1.06 -16.96
N ASN A 148 -6.02 -0.01 -16.73
CA ASN A 148 -4.90 0.40 -17.57
C ASN A 148 -3.53 -0.02 -17.00
N ALA A 149 -3.49 -0.86 -15.95
CA ALA A 149 -2.27 -1.30 -15.31
C ALA A 149 -1.30 -2.02 -16.27
N LYS A 150 -1.85 -2.63 -17.32
CA LYS A 150 -1.10 -3.26 -18.39
C LYS A 150 -1.54 -2.69 -19.75
N THR A 151 -0.58 -2.19 -20.51
CA THR A 151 -0.82 -1.60 -21.83
C THR A 151 -0.31 -2.50 -22.94
N GLY A 152 -1.11 -2.67 -23.99
CA GLY A 152 -0.79 -3.53 -25.14
C GLY A 152 -1.27 -4.96 -24.98
N ASP A 153 -1.63 -5.58 -26.10
CA ASP A 153 -2.31 -6.88 -26.16
C ASP A 153 -1.51 -8.03 -25.56
N VAL A 154 -0.21 -8.06 -25.78
CA VAL A 154 0.69 -9.10 -25.24
C VAL A 154 0.92 -8.90 -23.74
N ALA A 155 1.12 -7.64 -23.32
CA ALA A 155 1.34 -7.32 -21.91
C ALA A 155 0.09 -7.63 -21.06
N LYS A 156 -1.11 -7.35 -21.58
CA LYS A 156 -2.38 -7.69 -20.91
C LYS A 156 -2.53 -9.16 -20.59
N LEU A 157 -1.98 -10.05 -21.42
CA LEU A 157 -2.10 -11.51 -21.24
C LEU A 157 -0.89 -12.13 -20.49
N ASN A 158 0.11 -11.32 -20.13
CA ASN A 158 1.27 -11.80 -19.38
C ASN A 158 0.91 -12.01 -17.90
N ILE A 159 0.75 -13.27 -17.50
CA ILE A 159 0.43 -13.66 -16.11
C ILE A 159 1.62 -13.53 -15.15
N PHE A 160 2.84 -13.39 -15.66
CA PHE A 160 4.05 -13.27 -14.85
C PHE A 160 4.33 -11.83 -14.41
N ASP A 161 3.73 -10.85 -15.08
CA ASP A 161 3.76 -9.45 -14.70
C ASP A 161 2.60 -9.18 -13.74
N GLN A 162 2.92 -8.81 -12.48
CA GLN A 162 1.95 -8.63 -11.39
C GLN A 162 2.03 -7.22 -10.82
N PRO A 163 1.49 -6.21 -11.51
CA PRO A 163 1.47 -4.86 -11.01
C PRO A 163 0.54 -4.74 -9.80
N HIS A 164 1.07 -4.15 -8.71
CA HIS A 164 0.32 -3.77 -7.53
C HIS A 164 -0.05 -2.30 -7.62
N ILE A 165 -1.32 -2.01 -7.68
CA ILE A 165 -1.86 -0.66 -7.81
C ILE A 165 -2.32 -0.18 -6.44
N ALA A 166 -1.83 0.98 -6.03
CA ALA A 166 -2.28 1.68 -4.83
C ALA A 166 -3.61 2.40 -5.08
N LEU A 167 -4.30 2.79 -3.99
CA LEU A 167 -5.43 3.71 -4.09
C LEU A 167 -4.95 5.07 -4.61
N THR A 168 -5.67 5.65 -5.54
CA THR A 168 -5.46 7.05 -5.94
C THR A 168 -6.16 7.93 -4.91
N ALA A 169 -5.39 8.59 -4.06
CA ALA A 169 -5.93 9.32 -2.93
C ALA A 169 -5.19 10.63 -2.68
N THR A 170 -5.89 11.56 -2.03
CA THR A 170 -5.32 12.75 -1.40
C THR A 170 -5.39 12.57 0.11
N THR A 171 -4.39 13.06 0.83
CA THR A 171 -4.29 12.93 2.29
C THR A 171 -4.18 14.30 2.92
N ASP A 172 -5.06 14.57 3.87
CA ASP A 172 -4.93 15.71 4.77
C ASP A 172 -4.11 15.29 6.00
N LYS A 173 -2.86 15.73 6.02
CA LYS A 173 -1.90 15.38 7.06
C LYS A 173 -2.29 15.94 8.42
N GLU A 174 -2.90 17.13 8.44
CA GLU A 174 -3.31 17.78 9.67
C GLU A 174 -4.46 17.01 10.35
N THR A 175 -5.44 16.58 9.57
CA THR A 175 -6.54 15.72 10.06
C THR A 175 -5.99 14.40 10.63
N ALA A 176 -5.03 13.76 9.95
CA ALA A 176 -4.41 12.53 10.44
C ALA A 176 -3.70 12.74 11.78
N GLU A 177 -2.89 13.79 11.89
CA GLU A 177 -2.15 14.13 13.11
C GLU A 177 -3.10 14.44 14.27
N GLN A 178 -4.12 15.26 14.04
CA GLN A 178 -5.12 15.61 15.04
C GLN A 178 -5.87 14.38 15.55
N PHE A 179 -6.29 13.49 14.65
CA PHE A 179 -6.99 12.27 15.05
C PHE A 179 -6.12 11.35 15.90
N VAL A 180 -4.87 11.12 15.47
CA VAL A 180 -3.93 10.25 16.19
C VAL A 180 -3.55 10.88 17.53
N THR A 181 -3.32 12.20 17.58
CA THR A 181 -3.05 12.94 18.82
C THR A 181 -4.22 12.80 19.80
N ALA A 182 -5.45 12.97 19.31
CA ALA A 182 -6.64 12.86 20.14
C ALA A 182 -6.84 11.46 20.74
N GLY A 183 -6.35 10.42 20.06
CA GLY A 183 -6.47 9.05 20.55
C GLY A 183 -5.31 8.55 21.41
N LEU A 184 -4.13 9.14 21.29
CA LEU A 184 -2.92 8.67 21.99
C LEU A 184 -2.49 9.56 23.17
N VAL A 185 -2.88 10.85 23.16
CA VAL A 185 -2.43 11.85 24.14
C VAL A 185 -3.63 12.33 24.95
N ASP A 186 -3.50 12.33 26.27
CA ASP A 186 -4.51 12.89 27.15
C ASP A 186 -4.70 14.40 26.89
N GLU A 187 -5.93 14.89 27.00
CA GLU A 187 -6.27 16.27 26.68
C GLU A 187 -5.41 17.30 27.42
N ALA A 188 -5.06 17.00 28.68
CA ALA A 188 -4.23 17.87 29.51
C ALA A 188 -2.77 17.97 29.03
N ASP A 189 -2.30 16.94 28.31
CA ASP A 189 -0.92 16.85 27.79
C ASP A 189 -0.80 17.34 26.34
N ARG A 190 -1.92 17.64 25.66
CA ARG A 190 -1.91 18.14 24.27
C ARG A 190 -1.43 19.59 24.22
N ALA A 191 -0.82 19.95 23.10
CA ALA A 191 -0.51 21.34 22.82
C ALA A 191 -1.79 22.19 22.82
N GLN A 192 -1.75 23.31 23.54
CA GLN A 192 -2.86 24.24 23.62
C GLN A 192 -2.58 25.46 22.74
N ILE A 193 -3.55 25.79 21.90
CA ILE A 193 -3.44 26.92 20.97
C ILE A 193 -3.61 28.23 21.76
N ALA A 194 -2.77 29.22 21.46
CA ALA A 194 -3.00 30.57 21.94
C ALA A 194 -4.35 31.10 21.43
N THR A 195 -5.14 31.67 22.32
CA THR A 195 -6.48 32.14 21.98
C THR A 195 -6.68 33.60 22.29
N VAL A 196 -7.48 34.28 21.45
CA VAL A 196 -7.92 35.64 21.66
C VAL A 196 -9.44 35.66 21.66
N VAL A 197 -10.06 35.90 22.83
CA VAL A 197 -11.51 35.81 23.03
C VAL A 197 -12.08 37.13 23.52
N TYR A 198 -13.20 37.56 22.95
CA TYR A 198 -13.89 38.75 23.41
C TYR A 198 -14.55 38.53 24.76
N ASN A 199 -14.13 39.28 25.77
CA ASN A 199 -14.72 39.28 27.11
C ASN A 199 -15.85 40.31 27.19
N LYS A 200 -17.07 39.83 27.36
CA LYS A 200 -18.26 40.67 27.42
C LYS A 200 -18.30 41.56 28.66
N SER A 201 -17.65 41.15 29.76
CA SER A 201 -17.61 41.91 31.03
C SER A 201 -16.66 43.07 30.95
N THR A 202 -15.46 42.87 30.43
CA THR A 202 -14.42 43.89 30.25
C THR A 202 -14.61 44.69 28.95
N LYS A 203 -15.43 44.15 28.00
CA LYS A 203 -15.64 44.68 26.63
C LYS A 203 -14.30 44.80 25.86
N GLN A 204 -13.39 43.88 26.12
CA GLN A 204 -12.08 43.79 25.47
C GLN A 204 -11.84 42.37 25.01
N PHE A 205 -10.84 42.22 24.14
CA PHE A 205 -10.31 40.90 23.78
C PHE A 205 -9.26 40.50 24.78
N ASP A 206 -9.42 39.35 25.43
CA ASP A 206 -8.47 38.77 26.34
C ASP A 206 -7.61 37.73 25.58
N TYR A 207 -6.31 37.73 25.87
CA TYR A 207 -5.37 36.75 25.32
C TYR A 207 -5.09 35.68 26.37
N THR A 208 -5.05 34.44 25.90
CA THR A 208 -4.56 33.29 26.67
C THR A 208 -3.39 32.68 25.92
N ALA A 209 -2.25 32.52 26.61
CA ALA A 209 -1.04 31.95 26.04
C ALA A 209 -1.25 30.50 25.63
N GLY A 210 -0.69 30.11 24.50
CA GLY A 210 -0.60 28.73 24.11
C GLY A 210 0.45 27.99 24.95
N GLN A 211 0.37 26.66 24.93
CA GLN A 211 1.34 25.81 25.61
C GLN A 211 1.78 24.69 24.67
N ASP A 212 3.09 24.40 24.70
CA ASP A 212 3.60 23.19 24.06
C ASP A 212 3.07 21.97 24.78
N GLY A 213 2.83 20.90 24.05
CA GLY A 213 2.32 19.65 24.59
C GLY A 213 3.04 18.44 24.01
N LYS A 214 2.38 17.30 24.04
CA LYS A 214 2.81 16.06 23.40
C LYS A 214 2.02 15.82 22.12
N GLY A 215 2.66 15.18 21.14
CA GLY A 215 2.04 14.73 19.90
C GLY A 215 2.80 13.54 19.32
N PRO A 216 2.22 12.83 18.37
CA PRO A 216 2.87 11.71 17.70
C PRO A 216 3.98 12.22 16.76
N ASP A 217 4.95 11.35 16.46
CA ASP A 217 5.89 11.62 15.36
C ASP A 217 5.11 11.63 14.03
N THR A 218 4.94 12.82 13.46
CA THR A 218 4.19 13.05 12.23
C THR A 218 4.75 12.30 11.02
N ASN A 219 6.07 12.06 10.98
CA ASN A 219 6.69 11.30 9.90
C ASN A 219 6.23 9.83 9.94
N VAL A 220 6.15 9.25 11.14
CA VAL A 220 5.68 7.87 11.32
C VAL A 220 4.19 7.76 10.96
N VAL A 221 3.37 8.72 11.39
CA VAL A 221 1.95 8.76 11.05
C VAL A 221 1.75 8.86 9.53
N ASN A 222 2.44 9.81 8.88
CA ASN A 222 2.36 9.99 7.43
C ASN A 222 2.86 8.78 6.64
N ALA A 223 3.91 8.11 7.11
CA ALA A 223 4.41 6.88 6.49
C ALA A 223 3.39 5.74 6.59
N ALA A 224 2.75 5.60 7.76
CA ALA A 224 1.70 4.59 7.96
C ALA A 224 0.47 4.84 7.09
N VAL A 225 0.04 6.09 6.94
CA VAL A 225 -1.06 6.47 6.04
C VAL A 225 -0.70 6.15 4.59
N LYS A 226 0.51 6.49 4.16
CA LYS A 226 0.99 6.19 2.80
C LYS A 226 1.01 4.68 2.52
N GLU A 227 1.46 3.89 3.48
CA GLU A 227 1.49 2.43 3.36
C GLU A 227 0.07 1.85 3.29
N ALA A 228 -0.84 2.31 4.14
CA ALA A 228 -2.23 1.88 4.12
C ALA A 228 -2.96 2.23 2.81
N VAL A 229 -2.58 3.32 2.14
CA VAL A 229 -3.06 3.67 0.79
C VAL A 229 -2.45 2.76 -0.26
N ALA A 230 -1.19 2.32 -0.08
CA ALA A 230 -0.50 1.42 -1.00
C ALA A 230 -0.99 -0.03 -0.90
N THR A 231 -1.35 -0.48 0.31
CA THR A 231 -1.81 -1.86 0.60
C THR A 231 -3.23 -1.88 1.18
N PRO A 232 -4.26 -1.43 0.41
CA PRO A 232 -5.62 -1.39 0.90
C PRO A 232 -6.15 -2.79 1.25
N GLY A 233 -6.98 -2.85 2.31
CA GLY A 233 -7.55 -4.07 2.85
C GLY A 233 -6.74 -4.68 4.00
N GLU A 234 -5.58 -4.14 4.30
CA GLU A 234 -4.75 -4.60 5.40
C GLU A 234 -5.03 -3.84 6.71
N ASN A 235 -4.77 -4.53 7.83
CA ASN A 235 -4.82 -3.95 9.16
C ASN A 235 -3.40 -3.85 9.70
N ALA A 236 -2.88 -2.64 9.82
CA ALA A 236 -1.54 -2.39 10.33
C ALA A 236 -1.57 -1.96 11.80
N THR A 237 -0.56 -2.34 12.58
CA THR A 237 -0.31 -1.79 13.91
C THR A 237 1.04 -1.09 13.90
N VAL A 238 1.05 0.20 14.20
CA VAL A 238 2.21 1.08 14.09
C VAL A 238 2.54 1.68 15.45
N PRO A 239 3.69 1.33 16.03
CA PRO A 239 4.17 1.99 17.24
C PRO A 239 4.65 3.40 16.91
N VAL A 240 4.15 4.39 17.63
CA VAL A 240 4.48 5.80 17.46
C VAL A 240 5.15 6.32 18.75
N LYS A 241 6.18 7.10 18.59
CA LYS A 241 6.79 7.82 19.71
C LYS A 241 6.09 9.16 19.90
N LEU A 242 5.78 9.49 21.14
CA LEU A 242 5.33 10.83 21.48
C LEU A 242 6.54 11.78 21.57
N GLN A 243 6.39 12.95 21.03
CA GLN A 243 7.39 14.02 21.02
C GLN A 243 6.74 15.34 21.43
N THR A 244 7.55 16.36 21.72
CA THR A 244 7.05 17.70 22.01
C THR A 244 6.36 18.26 20.76
N ALA A 245 5.06 18.49 20.85
CA ALA A 245 4.28 19.22 19.87
C ALA A 245 4.26 20.69 20.25
N LYS A 246 4.75 21.54 19.36
CA LYS A 246 4.75 22.97 19.59
C LYS A 246 3.37 23.58 19.39
N ASN A 247 3.10 24.63 20.15
CA ASN A 247 1.93 25.46 19.88
C ASN A 247 1.98 25.98 18.43
N PRO A 248 0.95 25.68 17.59
CA PRO A 248 0.96 26.07 16.18
C PRO A 248 0.80 27.59 15.96
N ILE A 249 0.35 28.34 16.97
CA ILE A 249 0.18 29.79 16.91
C ILE A 249 1.22 30.43 17.82
N ASP A 250 2.12 31.19 17.23
CA ASP A 250 3.11 31.98 17.97
C ASP A 250 2.42 32.99 18.89
N ASP A 251 2.83 33.00 20.16
CA ASP A 251 2.26 33.87 21.18
C ASP A 251 2.39 35.37 20.84
N ALA A 252 3.47 35.76 20.16
CA ALA A 252 3.64 37.15 19.71
C ALA A 252 2.58 37.54 18.66
N SER A 253 2.27 36.64 17.74
CA SER A 253 1.22 36.85 16.73
C SER A 253 -0.17 36.93 17.36
N ALA A 254 -0.45 36.09 18.36
CA ALA A 254 -1.72 36.15 19.09
C ALA A 254 -1.87 37.42 19.92
N GLN A 255 -0.82 37.85 20.61
CA GLN A 255 -0.80 39.13 21.34
C GLN A 255 -0.99 40.32 20.41
N GLN A 256 -0.31 40.34 19.25
CA GLN A 256 -0.49 41.38 18.25
C GLN A 256 -1.96 41.41 17.75
N THR A 257 -2.55 40.25 17.53
CA THR A 257 -3.97 40.14 17.16
C THR A 257 -4.88 40.70 18.24
N GLN A 258 -4.60 40.41 19.52
CA GLN A 258 -5.34 40.99 20.65
C GLN A 258 -5.23 42.52 20.65
N PHE A 259 -4.00 43.05 20.52
CA PHE A 259 -3.74 44.49 20.48
C PHE A 259 -4.53 45.17 19.36
N ASP A 260 -4.44 44.62 18.13
CA ASP A 260 -5.12 45.17 16.97
C ASP A 260 -6.65 45.08 17.09
N ALA A 261 -7.16 44.00 17.65
CA ALA A 261 -8.60 43.84 17.91
C ALA A 261 -9.11 44.85 18.93
N ASN A 262 -8.37 45.07 20.04
CA ASN A 262 -8.69 46.02 21.06
C ASN A 262 -8.63 47.49 20.55
N ALA A 263 -7.62 47.82 19.74
CA ALA A 263 -7.48 49.13 19.11
C ALA A 263 -8.68 49.44 18.20
N ARG A 264 -9.25 48.44 17.53
CA ARG A 264 -10.41 48.61 16.65
C ARG A 264 -11.73 48.78 17.41
N LEU A 265 -11.84 48.32 18.66
CA LEU A 265 -13.06 48.51 19.46
C LEU A 265 -13.35 49.98 19.72
N GLY A 266 -12.34 50.84 19.71
CA GLY A 266 -12.48 52.29 19.87
C GLY A 266 -12.86 53.05 18.61
N LEU A 267 -12.88 52.40 17.44
CA LEU A 267 -13.16 53.08 16.17
C LEU A 267 -14.66 53.41 16.05
N LYS A 268 -14.94 54.69 15.83
CA LYS A 268 -16.29 55.19 15.51
C LYS A 268 -16.43 55.26 13.99
N LEU A 269 -17.19 54.36 13.42
CA LEU A 269 -17.57 54.46 12.01
C LEU A 269 -18.74 55.44 11.85
N THR A 270 -18.52 56.53 11.15
CA THR A 270 -19.60 57.45 10.77
C THR A 270 -19.93 57.22 9.31
N VAL A 271 -21.07 56.64 9.05
CA VAL A 271 -21.59 56.47 7.68
C VAL A 271 -22.46 57.71 7.38
N ASP A 272 -22.00 58.52 6.43
CA ASP A 272 -22.73 59.68 5.93
C ASP A 272 -23.27 59.35 4.53
N ASN A 273 -24.56 59.24 4.41
CA ASN A 273 -25.24 59.04 3.12
C ASN A 273 -25.76 60.38 2.51
N GLY A 274 -25.24 61.49 3.00
CA GLY A 274 -25.64 62.85 2.56
C GLY A 274 -26.99 63.33 3.09
N VAL A 275 -27.76 62.44 3.76
CA VAL A 275 -29.13 62.76 4.25
C VAL A 275 -29.26 62.53 5.76
N ASN A 276 -28.64 61.45 6.29
CA ASN A 276 -28.69 61.13 7.72
C ASN A 276 -27.35 60.57 8.24
N LYS A 277 -26.77 61.22 9.26
CA LYS A 277 -25.60 60.71 9.99
C LYS A 277 -26.02 59.66 11.02
N ARG A 278 -25.90 58.38 10.70
CA ARG A 278 -26.08 57.30 11.69
C ARG A 278 -24.74 56.97 12.34
N ARG A 279 -24.67 57.11 13.66
CA ARG A 279 -23.52 56.61 14.44
C ARG A 279 -23.76 55.17 14.76
N HIS A 280 -22.93 54.27 14.22
CA HIS A 280 -22.88 52.86 14.63
C HIS A 280 -22.00 52.73 15.87
N HIS A 281 -22.56 52.22 16.97
CA HIS A 281 -21.78 51.80 18.14
C HIS A 281 -21.10 50.45 17.81
N PRO A 282 -19.80 50.30 18.15
CA PRO A 282 -19.02 49.08 17.87
C PRO A 282 -19.37 47.94 18.86
N GLY A 283 -20.58 47.45 18.84
CA GLY A 283 -21.02 46.40 19.78
C GLY A 283 -21.61 45.15 19.12
N ARG A 284 -21.65 45.08 17.80
CA ARG A 284 -22.25 43.95 17.07
C ARG A 284 -21.47 43.57 15.80
N TYR A 285 -20.20 43.35 15.91
CA TYR A 285 -19.49 42.72 14.83
C TYR A 285 -19.26 41.25 15.21
N HIS A 286 -19.89 40.33 14.48
CA HIS A 286 -19.34 38.99 14.36
C HIS A 286 -18.01 39.16 13.62
N CYS A 287 -16.92 39.02 14.33
CA CYS A 287 -15.56 38.98 13.73
C CYS A 287 -15.50 37.72 12.86
N LEU A 288 -15.62 37.88 11.55
CA LEU A 288 -15.15 36.90 10.61
C LEU A 288 -13.62 36.93 10.68
N ILE A 289 -13.06 36.02 11.43
CA ILE A 289 -11.62 35.77 11.39
C ILE A 289 -11.30 35.31 9.97
N PRO A 290 -10.42 36.00 9.22
CA PRO A 290 -10.01 35.50 7.92
C PRO A 290 -9.33 34.14 8.15
N GLN A 291 -9.87 33.10 7.56
CA GLN A 291 -9.15 31.83 7.44
C GLN A 291 -7.90 32.14 6.60
N ALA A 292 -6.74 31.93 7.18
CA ALA A 292 -5.48 31.97 6.44
C ALA A 292 -5.52 30.81 5.42
N HIS A 293 -5.81 31.15 4.15
CA HIS A 293 -5.53 30.26 3.06
C HIS A 293 -4.01 30.22 2.88
N GLY A 294 -3.39 29.16 3.33
CA GLY A 294 -2.01 28.84 2.98
C GLY A 294 -1.96 28.50 1.48
N GLU A 295 -1.11 29.18 0.74
CA GLU A 295 -0.64 28.79 -0.58
C GLU A 295 0.29 27.57 -0.50
#